data_1905eb117ad522b5394c2edbf10a414f
#
_entry.id   1905eb117ad522b5394c2edbf10a414f
#
_cell.length_a   1.000
_cell.length_b   1.000
_cell.length_c   1.000
_cell.angle_alpha   90.00
_cell.angle_beta   90.00
_cell.angle_gamma   90.00
#
_symmetry.space_group_name_H-M   'P 1'
#
loop_
_entity.id
_entity.type
_entity.pdbx_description
1 polymer ?
#
loop_
_entity_poly.entity_id
_entity_poly.type
_entity_poly.pdbx_seq_one_letter_code
_entity_poly.pdbx_strand_id
1 'polypeptide(L)'
;MSAKTTIALVPLILCLCLSNNVAAQQPAPPTAEEIAKRQLAQEERLHNDWPNLQRYREANAKLSPPVKSENRVVFLGNSITEGWAPHFATMFPGKPYIGRGIGGQTTPQMLVRFHQDVIALKPKVVVILAGTNDIAGNTGPSTIEMIEDNLASMAELAKANGIRVVLSSVLPVYDYPWKPGLEPAPKIIALNKWIKEYAREHGAVYLDYHSAMADARGGMRSELANDGVHPTEAGYRIMAPLAEQAIQKALRGKR
;
A
#
# COMPACT_ATOMS: atom_id res chain seq x y z
N MET A 1 -0.42 -62.40 62.85
CA MET A 1 -1.41 -61.96 61.92
C MET A 1 -0.70 -60.99 60.95
N SER A 2 -0.38 -61.51 59.74
CA SER A 2 0.43 -60.80 58.74
C SER A 2 -0.50 -60.19 57.70
N ALA A 3 -0.47 -58.85 57.58
CA ALA A 3 -1.22 -58.12 56.55
C ALA A 3 -0.40 -58.07 55.25
N LYS A 4 -0.93 -58.67 54.19
CA LYS A 4 -0.34 -58.63 52.84
C LYS A 4 -0.84 -57.37 52.16
N THR A 5 0.07 -56.42 51.86
CA THR A 5 -0.23 -55.23 51.06
C THR A 5 -0.06 -55.55 49.57
N THR A 6 -1.15 -55.49 48.80
CA THR A 6 -1.15 -55.69 47.35
C THR A 6 -0.92 -54.32 46.67
N ILE A 7 0.21 -54.24 45.95
CA ILE A 7 0.51 -53.04 45.13
C ILE A 7 -0.11 -53.25 43.74
N ALA A 8 -1.06 -52.39 43.35
CA ALA A 8 -1.61 -52.41 42.02
C ALA A 8 -0.73 -51.56 41.06
N LEU A 9 -0.21 -52.17 40.01
CA LEU A 9 0.50 -51.52 38.92
C LEU A 9 -0.53 -50.90 37.98
N VAL A 10 -0.49 -49.58 37.81
CA VAL A 10 -1.24 -48.85 36.79
C VAL A 10 -0.35 -48.69 35.54
N PRO A 11 -0.77 -49.14 34.36
CA PRO A 11 0.03 -48.95 33.15
C PRO A 11 -0.08 -47.48 32.67
N LEU A 12 1.08 -46.83 32.57
CA LEU A 12 1.22 -45.51 31.98
C LEU A 12 1.12 -45.63 30.46
N ILE A 13 -0.02 -45.24 29.87
CA ILE A 13 -0.20 -45.18 28.43
C ILE A 13 0.48 -43.89 27.96
N LEU A 14 1.64 -44.03 27.31
CA LEU A 14 2.37 -42.92 26.66
C LEU A 14 1.69 -42.61 25.32
N CYS A 15 0.88 -41.54 25.30
CA CYS A 15 0.25 -41.03 24.07
C CYS A 15 1.32 -40.24 23.29
N LEU A 16 1.94 -40.85 22.26
CA LEU A 16 2.79 -40.15 21.30
C LEU A 16 1.89 -39.28 20.38
N CYS A 17 1.77 -38.01 20.67
CA CYS A 17 1.23 -37.05 19.72
C CYS A 17 2.27 -36.81 18.62
N LEU A 18 2.12 -37.45 17.48
CA LEU A 18 2.81 -37.10 16.23
C LEU A 18 2.25 -35.79 15.71
N SER A 19 2.92 -34.68 16.02
CA SER A 19 2.66 -33.40 15.41
C SER A 19 3.17 -33.42 13.97
N ASN A 20 2.28 -33.62 13.02
CA ASN A 20 2.57 -33.37 11.59
C ASN A 20 2.79 -31.89 11.39
N ASN A 21 4.03 -31.41 11.47
CA ASN A 21 4.45 -30.13 10.96
C ASN A 21 4.40 -30.17 9.43
N VAL A 22 3.26 -29.82 8.84
CA VAL A 22 3.19 -29.48 7.43
C VAL A 22 3.82 -28.08 7.31
N ALA A 23 5.14 -28.05 7.08
CA ALA A 23 5.82 -26.83 6.66
C ALA A 23 5.20 -26.42 5.33
N ALA A 24 4.54 -25.26 5.29
CA ALA A 24 4.05 -24.68 4.04
C ALA A 24 5.26 -24.49 3.11
N GLN A 25 5.34 -25.30 2.06
CA GLN A 25 6.38 -25.19 1.05
C GLN A 25 6.28 -23.78 0.42
N GLN A 26 7.32 -23.00 0.57
CA GLN A 26 7.43 -21.75 -0.19
C GLN A 26 7.40 -22.08 -1.69
N PRO A 27 6.64 -21.35 -2.50
CA PRO A 27 6.59 -21.57 -3.93
C PRO A 27 8.00 -21.48 -4.52
N ALA A 28 8.33 -22.40 -5.42
CA ALA A 28 9.62 -22.41 -6.10
C ALA A 28 9.88 -21.06 -6.80
N PRO A 29 11.14 -20.59 -6.84
CA PRO A 29 11.47 -19.35 -7.56
C PRO A 29 11.09 -19.52 -9.05
N PRO A 30 10.63 -18.42 -9.71
CA PRO A 30 10.21 -18.49 -11.10
C PRO A 30 11.36 -18.89 -12.01
N THR A 31 11.07 -19.69 -13.02
CA THR A 31 12.04 -20.13 -14.03
C THR A 31 12.48 -18.95 -14.92
N ALA A 32 13.61 -19.10 -15.60
CA ALA A 32 14.09 -18.08 -16.55
C ALA A 32 13.06 -17.81 -17.67
N GLU A 33 12.33 -18.83 -18.13
CA GLU A 33 11.26 -18.70 -19.12
C GLU A 33 10.07 -17.91 -18.58
N GLU A 34 9.64 -18.17 -17.34
CA GLU A 34 8.58 -17.41 -16.69
C GLU A 34 8.98 -15.94 -16.47
N ILE A 35 10.25 -15.69 -16.12
CA ILE A 35 10.78 -14.33 -15.99
C ILE A 35 10.75 -13.62 -17.34
N ALA A 36 11.25 -14.26 -18.41
CA ALA A 36 11.25 -13.69 -19.75
C ALA A 36 9.82 -13.41 -20.26
N LYS A 37 8.88 -14.33 -20.02
CA LYS A 37 7.47 -14.14 -20.38
C LYS A 37 6.83 -12.97 -19.62
N ARG A 38 7.15 -12.81 -18.33
CA ARG A 38 6.67 -11.68 -17.53
C ARG A 38 7.25 -10.35 -18.03
N GLN A 39 8.53 -10.33 -18.40
CA GLN A 39 9.19 -9.14 -18.95
C GLN A 39 8.56 -8.72 -20.29
N LEU A 40 8.38 -9.67 -21.21
CA LEU A 40 7.73 -9.39 -22.51
C LEU A 40 6.31 -8.86 -22.30
N ALA A 41 5.51 -9.50 -21.46
CA ALA A 41 4.16 -9.04 -21.16
C ALA A 41 4.14 -7.65 -20.50
N GLN A 42 5.16 -7.32 -19.70
CA GLN A 42 5.31 -5.98 -19.14
C GLN A 42 5.68 -4.94 -20.19
N GLU A 43 6.59 -5.26 -21.11
CA GLU A 43 6.97 -4.38 -22.22
C GLU A 43 5.79 -4.12 -23.15
N GLU A 44 5.06 -5.17 -23.56
CA GLU A 44 3.84 -5.04 -24.37
C GLU A 44 2.80 -4.16 -23.68
N ARG A 45 2.59 -4.34 -22.37
CA ARG A 45 1.68 -3.52 -21.60
C ARG A 45 2.12 -2.05 -21.55
N LEU A 46 3.41 -1.79 -21.30
CA LEU A 46 3.93 -0.43 -21.27
C LEU A 46 3.83 0.25 -22.65
N HIS A 47 3.87 -0.51 -23.73
CA HIS A 47 3.70 0.02 -25.09
C HIS A 47 2.22 0.28 -25.43
N ASN A 48 1.32 -0.66 -25.10
CA ASN A 48 -0.08 -0.63 -25.52
C ASN A 48 -1.02 0.03 -24.50
N ASP A 49 -0.70 -0.03 -23.20
CA ASP A 49 -1.48 0.54 -22.09
C ASP A 49 -0.53 0.98 -20.96
N TRP A 50 0.30 1.98 -21.23
CA TRP A 50 1.31 2.49 -20.31
C TRP A 50 0.78 2.79 -18.90
N PRO A 51 -0.41 3.43 -18.71
CA PRO A 51 -0.97 3.68 -17.39
C PRO A 51 -1.73 2.48 -16.81
N ASN A 52 -1.83 1.35 -17.53
CA ASN A 52 -2.59 0.17 -17.16
C ASN A 52 -4.08 0.47 -16.88
N LEU A 53 -4.75 1.15 -17.81
CA LEU A 53 -6.15 1.55 -17.71
C LEU A 53 -7.11 0.35 -17.63
N GLN A 54 -6.70 -0.80 -18.15
CA GLN A 54 -7.50 -2.02 -18.11
C GLN A 54 -7.57 -2.65 -16.71
N ARG A 55 -6.59 -2.38 -15.83
CA ARG A 55 -6.42 -3.06 -14.53
C ARG A 55 -7.66 -3.10 -13.67
N TYR A 56 -8.36 -1.98 -13.55
CA TYR A 56 -9.54 -1.85 -12.69
C TYR A 56 -10.85 -1.64 -13.45
N ARG A 57 -10.84 -1.66 -14.78
CA ARG A 57 -12.00 -1.35 -15.63
C ARG A 57 -13.23 -2.17 -15.26
N GLU A 58 -13.09 -3.48 -15.18
CA GLU A 58 -14.22 -4.37 -14.82
C GLU A 58 -14.65 -4.18 -13.35
N ALA A 59 -13.70 -4.05 -12.44
CA ALA A 59 -14.00 -3.82 -11.03
C ALA A 59 -14.72 -2.48 -10.82
N ASN A 60 -14.30 -1.44 -11.56
CA ASN A 60 -14.96 -0.14 -11.53
C ASN A 60 -16.39 -0.22 -12.08
N ALA A 61 -16.62 -0.95 -13.18
CA ALA A 61 -17.93 -1.11 -13.79
C ALA A 61 -18.94 -1.87 -12.90
N LYS A 62 -18.45 -2.74 -12.00
CA LYS A 62 -19.28 -3.50 -11.06
C LYS A 62 -19.66 -2.70 -9.80
N LEU A 63 -19.06 -1.54 -9.57
CA LEU A 63 -19.37 -0.71 -8.41
C LEU A 63 -20.66 0.07 -8.62
N SER A 64 -21.61 -0.14 -7.74
CA SER A 64 -22.81 0.69 -7.71
C SER A 64 -22.48 2.15 -7.36
N PRO A 65 -23.23 3.13 -7.86
CA PRO A 65 -23.10 4.51 -7.41
C PRO A 65 -23.21 4.60 -5.88
N PRO A 66 -22.37 5.42 -5.21
CA PRO A 66 -22.44 5.53 -3.76
C PRO A 66 -23.76 6.17 -3.32
N VAL A 67 -24.36 5.63 -2.27
CA VAL A 67 -25.49 6.28 -1.62
C VAL A 67 -25.04 7.52 -0.84
N LYS A 68 -25.95 8.49 -0.61
CA LYS A 68 -25.60 9.79 0.01
C LYS A 68 -24.93 9.65 1.38
N SER A 69 -25.32 8.64 2.16
CA SER A 69 -24.75 8.35 3.49
C SER A 69 -23.41 7.60 3.41
N GLU A 70 -23.03 7.03 2.28
CA GLU A 70 -21.80 6.27 2.12
C GLU A 70 -20.58 7.18 2.15
N ASN A 71 -19.64 6.87 3.03
CA ASN A 71 -18.34 7.54 3.10
C ASN A 71 -17.30 6.75 2.30
N ARG A 72 -17.57 6.56 0.98
CA ARG A 72 -16.62 5.89 0.09
C ARG A 72 -15.26 6.57 0.11
N VAL A 73 -14.21 5.78 0.27
CA VAL A 73 -12.82 6.23 0.22
C VAL A 73 -12.08 5.42 -0.84
N VAL A 74 -11.29 6.08 -1.67
CA VAL A 74 -10.39 5.43 -2.61
C VAL A 74 -8.95 5.61 -2.12
N PHE A 75 -8.21 4.51 -2.03
CA PHE A 75 -6.77 4.51 -1.81
C PHE A 75 -6.09 4.36 -3.17
N LEU A 76 -5.50 5.43 -3.67
CA LEU A 76 -4.74 5.46 -4.91
C LEU A 76 -3.25 5.30 -4.60
N GLY A 77 -2.56 4.43 -5.32
CA GLY A 77 -1.13 4.21 -5.11
C GLY A 77 -0.50 3.16 -6.02
N ASN A 78 0.63 2.66 -5.58
CA ASN A 78 1.45 1.67 -6.27
C ASN A 78 1.32 0.26 -5.64
N SER A 79 2.39 -0.55 -5.69
CA SER A 79 2.48 -1.89 -5.09
C SER A 79 2.16 -1.92 -3.60
N ILE A 80 2.50 -0.87 -2.85
CA ILE A 80 2.20 -0.78 -1.42
C ILE A 80 0.68 -0.73 -1.20
N THR A 81 -0.04 0.06 -1.97
CA THR A 81 -1.51 0.13 -1.92
C THR A 81 -2.15 -1.14 -2.50
N GLU A 82 -1.58 -1.71 -3.56
CA GLU A 82 -2.05 -2.97 -4.16
C GLU A 82 -1.96 -4.13 -3.15
N GLY A 83 -0.81 -4.27 -2.48
CA GLY A 83 -0.58 -5.30 -1.46
C GLY A 83 -1.42 -5.09 -0.20
N TRP A 84 -1.85 -3.85 0.08
CA TRP A 84 -2.70 -3.56 1.23
C TRP A 84 -4.18 -3.87 0.99
N ALA A 85 -4.67 -3.71 -0.23
CA ALA A 85 -6.09 -3.85 -0.56
C ALA A 85 -6.73 -5.19 -0.11
N PRO A 86 -6.06 -6.36 -0.20
CA PRO A 86 -6.59 -7.62 0.32
C PRO A 86 -6.87 -7.62 1.83
N HIS A 87 -6.18 -6.79 2.58
CA HIS A 87 -6.32 -6.69 4.04
C HIS A 87 -7.40 -5.67 4.49
N PHE A 88 -8.02 -4.93 3.56
CA PHE A 88 -8.98 -3.87 3.91
C PHE A 88 -10.17 -4.37 4.69
N ALA A 89 -10.74 -5.53 4.34
CA ALA A 89 -11.88 -6.10 5.05
C ALA A 89 -11.58 -6.39 6.53
N THR A 90 -10.34 -6.81 6.83
CA THR A 90 -9.88 -7.11 8.20
C THR A 90 -9.46 -5.85 8.94
N MET A 91 -8.76 -4.93 8.26
CA MET A 91 -8.19 -3.73 8.90
C MET A 91 -9.18 -2.57 9.02
N PHE A 92 -10.19 -2.53 8.14
CA PHE A 92 -11.24 -1.52 8.10
C PHE A 92 -12.64 -2.16 8.03
N PRO A 93 -13.04 -2.94 9.04
CA PRO A 93 -14.30 -3.70 8.99
C PRO A 93 -15.51 -2.78 8.78
N GLY A 94 -16.35 -3.14 7.80
CA GLY A 94 -17.56 -2.40 7.47
C GLY A 94 -17.35 -1.03 6.78
N LYS A 95 -16.10 -0.68 6.42
CA LYS A 95 -15.81 0.57 5.72
C LYS A 95 -15.89 0.39 4.20
N PRO A 96 -16.48 1.33 3.46
CA PRO A 96 -16.55 1.30 2.01
C PRO A 96 -15.23 1.83 1.39
N TYR A 97 -14.12 1.16 1.70
CA TYR A 97 -12.79 1.55 1.25
C TYR A 97 -12.37 0.70 0.05
N ILE A 98 -11.84 1.36 -0.97
CA ILE A 98 -11.52 0.77 -2.27
C ILE A 98 -10.04 0.98 -2.55
N GLY A 99 -9.28 -0.11 -2.72
CA GLY A 99 -7.89 -0.06 -3.15
C GLY A 99 -7.79 0.08 -4.68
N ARG A 100 -6.98 1.05 -5.12
CA ARG A 100 -6.62 1.29 -6.52
C ARG A 100 -5.10 1.44 -6.64
N GLY A 101 -4.38 0.48 -6.07
CA GLY A 101 -2.93 0.33 -6.20
C GLY A 101 -2.54 -0.47 -7.43
N ILE A 102 -1.47 -0.07 -8.13
CA ILE A 102 -0.89 -0.84 -9.23
C ILE A 102 0.63 -0.88 -9.06
N GLY A 103 1.18 -2.08 -8.96
CA GLY A 103 2.61 -2.31 -8.75
C GLY A 103 3.50 -1.61 -9.75
N GLY A 104 4.59 -1.01 -9.27
CA GLY A 104 5.60 -0.34 -10.08
C GLY A 104 5.21 1.03 -10.63
N GLN A 105 3.96 1.48 -10.46
CA GLN A 105 3.50 2.75 -11.04
C GLN A 105 4.14 3.98 -10.42
N THR A 106 4.41 4.95 -11.29
CA THR A 106 4.87 6.30 -11.00
C THR A 106 3.71 7.31 -11.00
N THR A 107 3.95 8.49 -10.51
CA THR A 107 2.91 9.54 -10.40
C THR A 107 2.27 9.94 -11.72
N PRO A 108 2.98 10.07 -12.88
CA PRO A 108 2.32 10.38 -14.15
C PRO A 108 1.37 9.27 -14.61
N GLN A 109 1.68 7.99 -14.37
CA GLN A 109 0.75 6.89 -14.67
C GLN A 109 -0.52 6.96 -13.79
N MET A 110 -0.36 7.30 -12.51
CA MET A 110 -1.49 7.48 -11.59
C MET A 110 -2.36 8.68 -11.99
N LEU A 111 -1.75 9.77 -12.45
CA LEU A 111 -2.47 10.95 -12.95
C LEU A 111 -3.33 10.61 -14.16
N VAL A 112 -2.81 9.87 -15.13
CA VAL A 112 -3.58 9.48 -16.33
C VAL A 112 -4.81 8.63 -15.97
N ARG A 113 -4.72 7.70 -15.02
CA ARG A 113 -5.85 6.87 -14.58
C ARG A 113 -6.72 7.49 -13.48
N PHE A 114 -6.40 8.69 -13.02
CA PHE A 114 -7.07 9.34 -11.90
C PHE A 114 -8.57 9.50 -12.12
N HIS A 115 -8.98 9.87 -13.33
CA HIS A 115 -10.40 10.03 -13.64
C HIS A 115 -11.17 8.73 -13.45
N GLN A 116 -10.73 7.63 -14.08
CA GLN A 116 -11.49 6.37 -14.07
C GLN A 116 -11.42 5.64 -12.72
N ASP A 117 -10.28 5.74 -12.01
CA ASP A 117 -10.04 4.96 -10.80
C ASP A 117 -10.34 5.73 -9.51
N VAL A 118 -10.59 7.04 -9.61
CA VAL A 118 -10.95 7.90 -8.48
C VAL A 118 -12.23 8.70 -8.76
N ILE A 119 -12.19 9.62 -9.72
CA ILE A 119 -13.29 10.59 -9.93
C ILE A 119 -14.60 9.89 -10.29
N ALA A 120 -14.57 8.96 -11.23
CA ALA A 120 -15.74 8.22 -11.69
C ALA A 120 -16.38 7.35 -10.57
N LEU A 121 -15.61 6.98 -9.55
CA LEU A 121 -16.11 6.21 -8.40
C LEU A 121 -16.81 7.08 -7.35
N LYS A 122 -16.76 8.40 -7.51
CA LYS A 122 -17.42 9.42 -6.67
C LYS A 122 -17.14 9.23 -5.16
N PRO A 123 -15.87 9.06 -4.73
CA PRO A 123 -15.57 8.93 -3.32
C PRO A 123 -15.75 10.27 -2.60
N LYS A 124 -15.91 10.23 -1.27
CA LYS A 124 -15.83 11.44 -0.43
C LYS A 124 -14.39 11.83 -0.11
N VAL A 125 -13.50 10.85 -0.08
CA VAL A 125 -12.08 11.05 0.22
C VAL A 125 -11.24 10.20 -0.73
N VAL A 126 -10.13 10.74 -1.18
CA VAL A 126 -9.02 9.99 -1.80
C VAL A 126 -7.79 10.05 -0.90
N VAL A 127 -7.17 8.90 -0.66
CA VAL A 127 -5.86 8.77 -0.01
C VAL A 127 -4.84 8.48 -1.09
N ILE A 128 -3.83 9.34 -1.25
CA ILE A 128 -2.80 9.22 -2.29
C ILE A 128 -1.46 8.85 -1.65
N LEU A 129 -0.91 7.69 -2.03
CA LEU A 129 0.42 7.23 -1.64
C LEU A 129 1.25 6.97 -2.90
N ALA A 130 2.13 7.91 -3.26
CA ALA A 130 2.88 7.89 -4.50
C ALA A 130 4.24 8.58 -4.37
N GLY A 131 5.17 8.32 -5.31
CA GLY A 131 6.46 8.99 -5.43
C GLY A 131 7.68 8.06 -5.28
N THR A 132 7.56 6.93 -4.59
CA THR A 132 8.71 6.03 -4.38
C THR A 132 9.24 5.44 -5.70
N ASN A 133 8.37 5.06 -6.62
CA ASN A 133 8.75 4.49 -7.92
C ASN A 133 9.30 5.55 -8.89
N ASP A 134 8.87 6.79 -8.73
CA ASP A 134 9.43 7.95 -9.44
C ASP A 134 10.89 8.18 -9.00
N ILE A 135 11.15 8.19 -7.69
CA ILE A 135 12.50 8.29 -7.13
C ILE A 135 13.37 7.11 -7.58
N ALA A 136 12.80 5.90 -7.67
CA ALA A 136 13.47 4.73 -8.22
C ALA A 136 13.70 4.81 -9.74
N GLY A 137 13.02 5.72 -10.46
CA GLY A 137 13.13 5.89 -11.91
C GLY A 137 12.51 4.74 -12.71
N ASN A 138 11.39 4.17 -12.24
CA ASN A 138 10.75 3.02 -12.87
C ASN A 138 10.22 3.30 -14.28
N THR A 139 9.89 4.54 -14.60
CA THR A 139 9.44 4.97 -15.95
C THR A 139 10.39 5.99 -16.58
N GLY A 140 11.63 6.01 -16.14
CA GLY A 140 12.65 6.96 -16.56
C GLY A 140 13.01 7.95 -15.45
N PRO A 141 13.97 8.86 -15.73
CA PRO A 141 14.40 9.88 -14.77
C PRO A 141 13.24 10.79 -14.36
N SER A 142 13.11 11.05 -13.07
CA SER A 142 12.16 12.01 -12.52
C SER A 142 12.85 12.97 -11.55
N THR A 143 12.55 14.25 -11.61
CA THR A 143 12.94 15.21 -10.58
C THR A 143 11.91 15.23 -9.46
N ILE A 144 12.26 15.80 -8.32
CA ILE A 144 11.31 15.96 -7.20
C ILE A 144 10.15 16.88 -7.62
N GLU A 145 10.43 17.95 -8.35
CA GLU A 145 9.44 18.90 -8.86
C GLU A 145 8.42 18.22 -9.79
N MET A 146 8.84 17.30 -10.65
CA MET A 146 7.92 16.52 -11.50
C MET A 146 6.97 15.66 -10.68
N ILE A 147 7.44 15.11 -9.56
CA ILE A 147 6.60 14.32 -8.64
C ILE A 147 5.61 15.24 -7.92
N GLU A 148 6.09 16.39 -7.45
CA GLU A 148 5.31 17.44 -6.79
C GLU A 148 4.17 17.92 -7.71
N ASP A 149 4.45 18.26 -8.96
CA ASP A 149 3.48 18.71 -9.96
C ASP A 149 2.38 17.65 -10.22
N ASN A 150 2.75 16.37 -10.31
CA ASN A 150 1.79 15.30 -10.49
C ASN A 150 0.89 15.11 -9.25
N LEU A 151 1.47 15.20 -8.04
CA LEU A 151 0.71 15.11 -6.79
C LEU A 151 -0.23 16.30 -6.63
N ALA A 152 0.23 17.51 -6.94
CA ALA A 152 -0.58 18.73 -6.96
C ALA A 152 -1.74 18.59 -7.95
N SER A 153 -1.46 18.17 -9.18
CA SER A 153 -2.48 17.96 -10.22
C SER A 153 -3.57 16.97 -9.78
N MET A 154 -3.18 15.83 -9.18
CA MET A 154 -4.16 14.88 -8.65
C MET A 154 -4.99 15.46 -7.51
N ALA A 155 -4.38 16.26 -6.62
CA ALA A 155 -5.08 16.91 -5.53
C ALA A 155 -6.07 17.97 -6.02
N GLU A 156 -5.69 18.77 -7.03
CA GLU A 156 -6.53 19.78 -7.67
C GLU A 156 -7.70 19.14 -8.40
N LEU A 157 -7.46 18.07 -9.18
CA LEU A 157 -8.51 17.30 -9.84
C LEU A 157 -9.52 16.72 -8.84
N ALA A 158 -9.06 16.16 -7.73
CA ALA A 158 -9.93 15.68 -6.66
C ALA A 158 -10.80 16.80 -6.11
N LYS A 159 -10.19 17.93 -5.78
CA LYS A 159 -10.84 19.11 -5.20
C LYS A 159 -11.88 19.71 -6.14
N ALA A 160 -11.56 19.84 -7.43
CA ALA A 160 -12.48 20.31 -8.48
C ALA A 160 -13.72 19.41 -8.62
N ASN A 161 -13.60 18.12 -8.24
CA ASN A 161 -14.72 17.17 -8.24
C ASN A 161 -15.36 16.97 -6.85
N GLY A 162 -15.09 17.86 -5.88
CA GLY A 162 -15.68 17.82 -4.54
C GLY A 162 -15.17 16.66 -3.68
N ILE A 163 -14.04 16.04 -4.04
CA ILE A 163 -13.39 14.95 -3.31
C ILE A 163 -12.35 15.55 -2.36
N ARG A 164 -12.40 15.16 -1.08
CA ARG A 164 -11.40 15.57 -0.09
C ARG A 164 -10.13 14.76 -0.25
N VAL A 165 -8.99 15.39 0.00
CA VAL A 165 -7.68 14.80 -0.27
C VAL A 165 -6.94 14.51 1.03
N VAL A 166 -6.41 13.30 1.12
CA VAL A 166 -5.39 12.90 2.09
C VAL A 166 -4.13 12.61 1.29
N LEU A 167 -3.08 13.40 1.49
CA LEU A 167 -1.76 13.17 0.92
C LEU A 167 -0.89 12.49 1.97
N SER A 168 -0.44 11.26 1.67
CA SER A 168 0.44 10.56 2.59
C SER A 168 1.91 10.82 2.28
N SER A 169 2.73 10.78 3.31
CA SER A 169 4.18 10.70 3.14
C SER A 169 4.54 9.45 2.35
N VAL A 170 5.56 9.53 1.51
CA VAL A 170 6.28 8.37 0.97
C VAL A 170 6.89 7.61 2.13
N LEU A 171 6.80 6.28 2.10
CA LEU A 171 7.36 5.42 3.15
C LEU A 171 8.89 5.52 3.18
N PRO A 172 9.52 5.27 4.34
CA PRO A 172 10.97 5.29 4.43
C PRO A 172 11.58 4.15 3.61
N VAL A 173 12.60 4.45 2.82
CA VAL A 173 13.39 3.48 2.06
C VAL A 173 14.86 3.86 2.15
N TYR A 174 15.69 2.94 2.63
CA TYR A 174 17.14 3.13 2.69
C TYR A 174 17.79 2.93 1.32
N ASP A 175 17.39 1.87 0.61
CA ASP A 175 17.78 1.58 -0.77
C ASP A 175 16.74 0.70 -1.45
N TYR A 176 16.73 0.66 -2.78
CA TYR A 176 15.80 -0.17 -3.54
C TYR A 176 16.48 -1.49 -3.92
N PRO A 177 15.93 -2.66 -3.54
CA PRO A 177 16.55 -3.95 -3.85
C PRO A 177 16.68 -4.23 -5.36
N TRP A 178 15.81 -3.64 -6.18
CA TRP A 178 15.86 -3.76 -7.65
C TRP A 178 16.73 -2.70 -8.33
N LYS A 179 17.21 -1.71 -7.61
CA LYS A 179 18.04 -0.62 -8.13
C LYS A 179 18.93 -0.02 -7.02
N PRO A 180 19.90 -0.81 -6.53
CA PRO A 180 20.72 -0.42 -5.39
C PRO A 180 21.62 0.78 -5.71
N GLY A 181 21.97 1.56 -4.66
CA GLY A 181 22.88 2.69 -4.75
C GLY A 181 22.23 4.02 -5.12
N LEU A 182 20.87 4.12 -5.12
CA LEU A 182 20.16 5.36 -5.43
C LEU A 182 20.07 6.34 -4.24
N GLU A 183 20.35 5.87 -3.02
CA GLU A 183 20.24 6.66 -1.80
C GLU A 183 18.93 7.47 -1.70
N PRO A 184 17.76 6.81 -1.72
CA PRO A 184 16.46 7.50 -1.83
C PRO A 184 16.08 8.31 -0.60
N ALA A 185 16.60 7.98 0.59
CA ALA A 185 16.17 8.56 1.85
C ALA A 185 16.20 10.12 1.88
N PRO A 186 17.24 10.83 1.44
CA PRO A 186 17.21 12.29 1.39
C PRO A 186 16.12 12.85 0.45
N LYS A 187 15.90 12.20 -0.70
CA LYS A 187 14.86 12.59 -1.66
C LYS A 187 13.46 12.39 -1.10
N ILE A 188 13.25 11.26 -0.40
CA ILE A 188 11.98 10.96 0.29
C ILE A 188 11.69 12.01 1.36
N ILE A 189 12.70 12.38 2.17
CA ILE A 189 12.56 13.41 3.22
C ILE A 189 12.18 14.77 2.59
N ALA A 190 12.84 15.16 1.50
CA ALA A 190 12.57 16.42 0.79
C ALA A 190 11.13 16.42 0.23
N LEU A 191 10.73 15.35 -0.46
CA LEU A 191 9.39 15.22 -0.99
C LEU A 191 8.32 15.21 0.11
N ASN A 192 8.55 14.50 1.21
CA ASN A 192 7.63 14.45 2.34
C ASN A 192 7.45 15.83 3.02
N LYS A 193 8.52 16.62 3.07
CA LYS A 193 8.45 18.01 3.56
C LYS A 193 7.51 18.82 2.66
N TRP A 194 7.70 18.76 1.34
CA TRP A 194 6.84 19.44 0.38
C TRP A 194 5.38 18.96 0.49
N ILE A 195 5.12 17.64 0.52
CA ILE A 195 3.77 17.07 0.66
C ILE A 195 3.07 17.65 1.90
N LYS A 196 3.78 17.75 3.02
CA LYS A 196 3.23 18.30 4.27
C LYS A 196 2.87 19.78 4.14
N GLU A 197 3.75 20.57 3.53
CA GLU A 197 3.53 22.01 3.30
C GLU A 197 2.38 22.23 2.32
N TYR A 198 2.40 21.54 1.18
CA TYR A 198 1.34 21.60 0.18
C TYR A 198 -0.04 21.22 0.77
N ALA A 199 -0.12 20.13 1.53
CA ALA A 199 -1.35 19.71 2.17
C ALA A 199 -1.91 20.79 3.09
N ARG A 200 -1.07 21.44 3.90
CA ARG A 200 -1.44 22.53 4.79
C ARG A 200 -1.98 23.74 4.02
N GLU A 201 -1.32 24.14 2.95
CA GLU A 201 -1.64 25.34 2.17
C GLU A 201 -2.89 25.18 1.32
N HIS A 202 -3.12 23.94 0.83
CA HIS A 202 -4.23 23.65 -0.07
C HIS A 202 -5.42 22.97 0.59
N GLY A 203 -5.44 22.87 1.95
CA GLY A 203 -6.58 22.33 2.69
C GLY A 203 -6.76 20.82 2.52
N ALA A 204 -5.69 20.10 2.19
CA ALA A 204 -5.61 18.64 2.25
C ALA A 204 -5.18 18.16 3.65
N VAL A 205 -5.37 16.89 3.94
CA VAL A 205 -4.87 16.27 5.17
C VAL A 205 -3.54 15.59 4.88
N TYR A 206 -2.49 15.97 5.60
CA TYR A 206 -1.23 15.23 5.59
C TYR A 206 -1.33 13.99 6.46
N LEU A 207 -0.89 12.86 5.94
CA LEU A 207 -0.85 11.57 6.61
C LEU A 207 0.60 11.09 6.73
N ASP A 208 1.13 11.10 7.95
CA ASP A 208 2.53 10.76 8.22
C ASP A 208 2.73 9.28 8.52
N TYR A 209 2.96 8.49 7.49
CA TYR A 209 3.44 7.11 7.64
C TYR A 209 4.94 7.04 7.91
N HIS A 210 5.71 7.96 7.29
CA HIS A 210 7.17 7.93 7.33
C HIS A 210 7.70 7.93 8.77
N SER A 211 7.26 8.90 9.57
CA SER A 211 7.73 9.02 10.96
C SER A 211 7.36 7.82 11.83
N ALA A 212 6.24 7.14 11.53
CA ALA A 212 5.81 5.97 12.27
C ALA A 212 6.56 4.68 11.91
N MET A 213 7.24 4.65 10.74
CA MET A 213 7.81 3.43 10.17
C MET A 213 9.33 3.50 9.95
N ALA A 214 9.95 4.69 10.04
CA ALA A 214 11.36 4.89 9.81
C ALA A 214 12.25 4.32 10.93
N ASP A 215 13.41 3.80 10.54
CA ASP A 215 14.53 3.50 11.42
C ASP A 215 15.49 4.72 11.55
N ALA A 216 16.54 4.59 12.35
CA ALA A 216 17.53 5.65 12.56
C ALA A 216 18.37 5.97 11.32
N ARG A 217 18.35 5.12 10.28
CA ARG A 217 19.12 5.32 9.02
C ARG A 217 18.23 5.92 7.91
N GLY A 218 16.96 6.20 8.20
CA GLY A 218 15.98 6.70 7.22
C GLY A 218 15.37 5.61 6.33
N GLY A 219 15.62 4.35 6.62
CA GLY A 219 14.97 3.20 5.99
C GLY A 219 13.74 2.73 6.76
N MET A 220 13.02 1.75 6.24
CA MET A 220 11.93 1.12 6.96
C MET A 220 12.47 0.18 8.05
N ARG A 221 11.85 0.20 9.23
CA ARG A 221 12.19 -0.75 10.29
C ARG A 221 12.04 -2.19 9.78
N SER A 222 13.03 -3.03 10.05
CA SER A 222 13.14 -4.37 9.47
C SER A 222 11.97 -5.30 9.77
N GLU A 223 11.29 -5.12 10.91
CA GLU A 223 10.10 -5.90 11.27
C GLU A 223 8.84 -5.49 10.49
N LEU A 224 8.88 -4.35 9.79
CA LEU A 224 7.73 -3.81 9.05
C LEU A 224 7.77 -4.11 7.55
N ALA A 225 8.93 -4.48 7.00
CA ALA A 225 9.08 -4.83 5.59
C ALA A 225 10.19 -5.87 5.38
N ASN A 226 9.93 -6.90 4.57
CA ASN A 226 10.92 -7.95 4.30
C ASN A 226 12.02 -7.53 3.33
N ASP A 227 11.70 -6.63 2.42
CA ASP A 227 12.60 -6.12 1.38
C ASP A 227 13.03 -4.65 1.58
N GLY A 228 12.65 -4.07 2.71
CA GLY A 228 12.94 -2.68 3.04
C GLY A 228 12.06 -1.64 2.35
N VAL A 229 11.07 -2.07 1.53
CA VAL A 229 10.17 -1.19 0.75
C VAL A 229 8.69 -1.54 0.95
N HIS A 230 8.34 -2.82 0.82
CA HIS A 230 6.96 -3.27 0.86
C HIS A 230 6.57 -3.70 2.28
N PRO A 231 5.55 -3.06 2.88
CA PRO A 231 5.11 -3.41 4.22
C PRO A 231 4.62 -4.86 4.30
N THR A 232 5.01 -5.52 5.39
CA THR A 232 4.38 -6.76 5.84
C THR A 232 3.00 -6.47 6.43
N GLU A 233 2.27 -7.50 6.84
CA GLU A 233 1.04 -7.31 7.59
C GLU A 233 1.27 -6.46 8.85
N ALA A 234 2.41 -6.62 9.54
CA ALA A 234 2.79 -5.79 10.69
C ALA A 234 2.94 -4.30 10.29
N GLY A 235 3.56 -4.03 9.13
CA GLY A 235 3.64 -2.68 8.57
C GLY A 235 2.27 -2.09 8.28
N TYR A 236 1.38 -2.83 7.63
CA TYR A 236 0.01 -2.36 7.37
C TYR A 236 -0.80 -2.15 8.65
N ARG A 237 -0.57 -2.93 9.71
CA ARG A 237 -1.20 -2.71 11.02
C ARG A 237 -0.77 -1.39 11.67
N ILE A 238 0.43 -0.89 11.39
CA ILE A 238 0.86 0.47 11.81
C ILE A 238 0.18 1.53 10.94
N MET A 239 0.07 1.31 9.63
CA MET A 239 -0.52 2.26 8.68
C MET A 239 -2.03 2.44 8.88
N ALA A 240 -2.76 1.38 9.21
CA ALA A 240 -4.23 1.39 9.22
C ALA A 240 -4.84 2.42 10.19
N PRO A 241 -4.46 2.51 11.48
CA PRO A 241 -5.02 3.51 12.39
C PRO A 241 -4.66 4.94 11.99
N LEU A 242 -3.48 5.17 11.40
CA LEU A 242 -3.06 6.49 10.91
C LEU A 242 -3.92 6.92 9.70
N ALA A 243 -4.17 5.99 8.77
CA ALA A 243 -5.07 6.23 7.64
C ALA A 243 -6.48 6.56 8.11
N GLU A 244 -7.03 5.77 9.04
CA GLU A 244 -8.38 6.00 9.57
C GLU A 244 -8.49 7.39 10.22
N GLN A 245 -7.50 7.78 11.03
CA GLN A 245 -7.48 9.11 11.65
C GLN A 245 -7.46 10.24 10.60
N ALA A 246 -6.63 10.11 9.57
CA ALA A 246 -6.54 11.11 8.51
C ALA A 246 -7.84 11.18 7.68
N ILE A 247 -8.45 10.04 7.35
CA ILE A 247 -9.73 9.97 6.65
C ILE A 247 -10.83 10.63 7.49
N GLN A 248 -10.92 10.32 8.78
CA GLN A 248 -11.90 10.94 9.67
C GLN A 248 -11.70 12.45 9.80
N LYS A 249 -10.45 12.93 9.82
CA LYS A 249 -10.14 14.36 9.78
C LYS A 249 -10.61 14.99 8.46
N ALA A 250 -10.35 14.34 7.33
CA ALA A 250 -10.80 14.79 6.02
C ALA A 250 -12.34 14.84 5.95
N LEU A 251 -13.05 13.82 6.44
CA LEU A 251 -14.51 13.76 6.43
C LEU A 251 -15.18 14.86 7.28
N ARG A 252 -14.53 15.32 8.36
CA ARG A 252 -15.02 16.39 9.26
C ARG A 252 -14.68 17.80 8.76
N GLY A 253 -13.67 17.96 7.92
CA GLY A 253 -13.28 19.27 7.38
C GLY A 253 -14.44 19.96 6.65
N LYS A 254 -14.55 21.29 6.79
CA LYS A 254 -15.49 22.09 5.97
C LYS A 254 -15.05 21.99 4.50
N ARG A 255 -16.03 21.98 3.60
CA ARG A 255 -15.78 22.09 2.13
C ARG A 255 -15.28 23.45 1.79
#